data_337ce1568b369590024755b15f6f6b86
#
_entry.id   337ce1568b369590024755b15f6f6b86
#
_cell.length_a   1.000
_cell.length_b   1.000
_cell.length_c   1.000
_cell.angle_alpha   90.00
_cell.angle_beta   90.00
_cell.angle_gamma   90.00
#
_symmetry.space_group_name_H-M   'P 1'
#
loop_
_entity.id
_entity.type
_entity.pdbx_description
1 polymer ?
#
loop_
_entity_poly.entity_id
_entity_poly.type
_entity_poly.pdbx_seq_one_letter_code
_entity_poly.pdbx_strand_id
1 'polypeptide(L)'
;MAFMANLSVEMYSNCLHREVSFKMVIPTDCRTDENTPFSRENYSKKKMKTLFLLHGYTGKGDCWIPEDLIKQYNFAVICPNGENSFWLNGISTGHAYQSFVGEELVEFVRNTFGLAKERENTYIMGLSMGGFGSLH
;
A
#
# COMPACT_ATOMS: atom_id res chain seq x y z
N MET A 1 10.60 19.11 4.92
CA MET A 1 9.53 18.26 5.46
C MET A 1 8.62 17.77 4.33
N ALA A 2 8.41 16.49 4.24
CA ALA A 2 7.46 15.95 3.27
C ALA A 2 6.04 16.01 3.83
N PHE A 3 5.07 16.38 3.00
CA PHE A 3 3.68 16.41 3.41
C PHE A 3 3.04 15.07 3.04
N MET A 4 2.79 14.26 4.05
CA MET A 4 2.32 12.89 3.91
C MET A 4 1.15 12.64 4.84
N ALA A 5 0.20 11.83 4.36
CA ALA A 5 -0.82 11.28 5.23
C ALA A 5 -0.42 9.84 5.57
N ASN A 6 -0.35 9.54 6.86
CA ASN A 6 -0.06 8.21 7.36
C ASN A 6 -1.32 7.63 7.97
N LEU A 7 -1.76 6.49 7.44
CA LEU A 7 -2.98 5.86 7.89
C LEU A 7 -2.68 4.45 8.41
N SER A 8 -3.36 4.08 9.48
CA SER A 8 -3.39 2.71 9.95
C SER A 8 -4.83 2.23 9.80
N VAL A 9 -5.02 1.15 9.06
CA VAL A 9 -6.34 0.63 8.73
C VAL A 9 -6.49 -0.76 9.30
N GLU A 10 -7.60 -0.99 9.99
CA GLU A 10 -8.00 -2.32 10.44
C GLU A 10 -9.21 -2.76 9.63
N MET A 11 -9.19 -3.98 9.14
CA MET A 11 -10.30 -4.55 8.39
C MET A 11 -10.43 -6.03 8.69
N TYR A 12 -11.65 -6.56 8.57
CA TYR A 12 -11.84 -8.00 8.62
C TYR A 12 -11.47 -8.61 7.28
N SER A 13 -10.63 -9.64 7.32
CA SER A 13 -10.22 -10.36 6.12
C SER A 13 -10.94 -11.70 6.03
N ASN A 14 -11.64 -11.91 4.92
CA ASN A 14 -12.26 -13.21 4.64
C ASN A 14 -11.22 -14.26 4.26
N CYS A 15 -10.13 -13.87 3.63
CA CYS A 15 -9.05 -14.79 3.28
C CYS A 15 -8.28 -15.28 4.50
N LEU A 16 -8.12 -14.42 5.51
CA LEU A 16 -7.33 -14.72 6.69
C LEU A 16 -8.20 -15.00 7.93
N HIS A 17 -9.50 -14.92 7.81
CA HIS A 17 -10.50 -15.22 8.85
C HIS A 17 -10.24 -14.49 10.18
N ARG A 18 -9.81 -13.24 10.10
CA ARG A 18 -9.56 -12.39 11.27
C ARG A 18 -9.46 -10.93 10.88
N GLU A 19 -9.47 -10.08 11.88
CA GLU A 19 -9.11 -8.68 11.66
C GLU A 19 -7.62 -8.57 11.36
N VAL A 20 -7.30 -7.77 10.38
CA VAL A 20 -5.93 -7.50 9.96
C VAL A 20 -5.72 -6.00 9.92
N SER A 21 -4.47 -5.58 10.06
CA SER A 21 -4.11 -4.19 9.93
C SER A 21 -3.08 -4.00 8.83
N PHE A 22 -3.15 -2.86 8.18
CA PHE A 22 -2.12 -2.45 7.23
C PHE A 22 -1.91 -0.95 7.33
N LYS A 23 -0.76 -0.50 6.86
CA LYS A 23 -0.43 0.92 6.84
C LYS A 23 -0.50 1.46 5.44
N MET A 24 -0.88 2.73 5.33
CA MET A 24 -0.88 3.46 4.08
C MET A 24 -0.10 4.75 4.26
N VAL A 25 0.68 5.10 3.26
CA VAL A 25 1.37 6.38 3.17
C VAL A 25 0.94 7.04 1.88
N ILE A 26 0.32 8.21 1.99
CA ILE A 26 -0.22 8.92 0.84
C ILE A 26 0.42 10.31 0.79
N PRO A 27 1.09 10.68 -0.31
CA PRO A 27 1.63 12.04 -0.43
C PRO A 27 0.48 13.04 -0.55
N THR A 28 0.60 14.13 0.19
CA THR A 28 -0.36 15.22 0.10
C THR A 28 0.31 16.38 -0.61
N ASP A 29 -0.17 16.72 -1.77
CA ASP A 29 0.42 17.74 -2.63
C ASP A 29 -0.33 19.07 -2.49
N CYS A 30 -0.71 19.39 -1.27
CA CYS A 30 -1.57 20.51 -0.99
C CYS A 30 -0.85 21.85 -0.85
N ARG A 31 0.48 21.83 -0.78
CA ARG A 31 1.26 23.06 -0.80
C ARG A 31 2.69 22.77 -1.20
N THR A 32 3.34 23.76 -1.76
CA THR A 32 4.75 23.66 -2.16
C THR A 32 5.67 24.45 -1.24
N ASP A 33 5.19 25.56 -0.71
CA ASP A 33 5.93 26.40 0.23
C ASP A 33 4.96 27.18 1.11
N GLU A 34 5.53 27.99 2.02
CA GLU A 34 4.74 28.75 2.98
C GLU A 34 3.90 29.86 2.35
N ASN A 35 4.29 30.31 1.17
CA ASN A 35 3.63 31.42 0.50
C ASN A 35 2.58 30.97 -0.52
N THR A 36 2.55 29.67 -0.81
CA THR A 36 1.62 29.14 -1.80
C THR A 36 0.35 28.66 -1.12
N PRO A 37 -0.79 29.27 -1.37
CA PRO A 37 -2.04 28.83 -0.78
C PRO A 37 -2.46 27.48 -1.33
N PHE A 38 -3.31 26.79 -0.58
CA PHE A 38 -3.90 25.53 -1.03
C PHE A 38 -4.62 25.73 -2.38
N SER A 39 -4.34 24.86 -3.34
CA SER A 39 -4.94 24.90 -4.65
C SER A 39 -5.43 23.51 -5.06
N ARG A 40 -6.70 23.40 -5.38
CA ARG A 40 -7.29 22.18 -5.92
C ARG A 40 -6.65 21.77 -7.25
N GLU A 41 -6.22 22.73 -8.03
CA GLU A 41 -5.58 22.47 -9.32
C GLU A 41 -4.27 21.70 -9.12
N ASN A 42 -3.47 22.10 -8.13
CA ASN A 42 -2.24 21.40 -7.81
C ASN A 42 -2.50 19.99 -7.29
N TYR A 43 -3.61 19.81 -6.60
CA TYR A 43 -4.00 18.52 -6.06
C TYR A 43 -4.41 17.54 -7.15
N SER A 44 -5.04 18.02 -8.21
CA SER A 44 -5.60 17.16 -9.26
C SER A 44 -4.66 16.91 -10.44
N LYS A 45 -3.58 17.66 -10.57
CA LYS A 45 -2.69 17.58 -11.74
C LYS A 45 -1.88 16.30 -11.83
N LYS A 46 -1.54 15.69 -10.71
CA LYS A 46 -0.74 14.48 -10.70
C LYS A 46 -1.61 13.26 -10.50
N LYS A 47 -1.56 12.34 -11.44
CA LYS A 47 -2.24 11.07 -11.31
C LYS A 47 -1.51 10.22 -10.27
N MET A 48 -2.24 9.82 -9.23
CA MET A 48 -1.66 9.02 -8.15
C MET A 48 -1.59 7.56 -8.56
N LYS A 49 -0.40 6.99 -8.41
CA LYS A 49 -0.15 5.56 -8.59
C LYS A 49 -0.27 4.86 -7.25
N THR A 50 -0.51 3.56 -7.27
CA THR A 50 -0.63 2.77 -6.06
C THR A 50 0.46 1.70 -6.04
N LEU A 51 1.18 1.60 -4.92
CA LEU A 51 2.23 0.61 -4.73
C LEU A 51 1.89 -0.26 -3.53
N PHE A 52 1.78 -1.57 -3.77
CA PHE A 52 1.66 -2.57 -2.70
C PHE A 52 3.07 -3.02 -2.33
N LEU A 53 3.49 -2.72 -1.10
CA LEU A 53 4.84 -2.93 -0.63
C LEU A 53 4.88 -4.11 0.34
N LEU A 54 5.53 -5.20 -0.07
CA LEU A 54 5.60 -6.44 0.70
C LEU A 54 6.89 -6.52 1.50
N HIS A 55 6.77 -6.75 2.80
CA HIS A 55 7.93 -6.85 3.69
C HIS A 55 8.67 -8.17 3.54
N GLY A 56 9.90 -8.22 4.04
CA GLY A 56 10.73 -9.42 4.04
C GLY A 56 10.44 -10.33 5.22
N TYR A 57 11.15 -11.47 5.24
CA TYR A 57 11.05 -12.45 6.33
C TYR A 57 11.41 -11.79 7.66
N THR A 58 10.65 -12.09 8.68
CA THR A 58 10.71 -11.47 10.02
C THR A 58 10.34 -9.99 10.07
N GLY A 59 9.99 -9.38 8.96
CA GLY A 59 9.53 -8.00 8.91
C GLY A 59 8.05 -7.86 9.23
N LYS A 60 7.57 -6.67 9.11
CA LYS A 60 6.16 -6.34 9.29
C LYS A 60 5.74 -5.27 8.30
N GLY A 61 4.46 -4.96 8.26
CA GLY A 61 3.89 -4.04 7.29
C GLY A 61 4.21 -2.57 7.54
N ASP A 62 5.48 -2.23 7.49
CA ASP A 62 5.94 -0.85 7.58
C ASP A 62 6.44 -0.36 6.23
N CYS A 63 6.25 0.92 5.96
CA CYS A 63 6.81 1.53 4.76
C CYS A 63 8.30 1.83 4.98
N TRP A 64 9.14 1.17 4.18
CA TRP A 64 10.58 1.37 4.23
C TRP A 64 11.12 2.22 3.07
N ILE A 65 10.24 2.74 2.24
CA ILE A 65 10.63 3.61 1.12
C ILE A 65 10.75 5.04 1.64
N PRO A 66 11.83 5.77 1.28
CA PRO A 66 11.97 7.17 1.68
C PRO A 66 10.82 8.04 1.20
N GLU A 67 10.34 8.92 2.07
CA GLU A 67 9.22 9.82 1.78
C GLU A 67 9.46 10.68 0.53
N ASP A 68 10.68 11.11 0.32
CA ASP A 68 11.04 11.94 -0.83
C ASP A 68 10.74 11.23 -2.16
N LEU A 69 11.03 9.92 -2.23
CA LEU A 69 10.76 9.13 -3.43
C LEU A 69 9.26 8.92 -3.62
N ILE A 70 8.54 8.69 -2.54
CA ILE A 70 7.08 8.53 -2.59
C ILE A 70 6.44 9.79 -3.13
N LYS A 71 6.86 10.93 -2.64
CA LYS A 71 6.34 12.22 -3.08
C LYS A 71 6.74 12.55 -4.52
N GLN A 72 8.00 12.29 -4.87
CA GLN A 72 8.52 12.58 -6.21
C GLN A 72 7.74 11.84 -7.30
N TYR A 73 7.43 10.57 -7.07
CA TYR A 73 6.74 9.73 -8.04
C TYR A 73 5.24 9.62 -7.81
N ASN A 74 4.73 10.27 -6.81
CA ASN A 74 3.30 10.35 -6.46
C ASN A 74 2.66 8.97 -6.28
N PHE A 75 3.20 8.17 -5.37
CA PHE A 75 2.67 6.86 -5.01
C PHE A 75 1.86 6.91 -3.72
N ALA A 76 0.70 6.26 -3.72
CA ALA A 76 0.06 5.82 -2.49
C ALA A 76 0.65 4.44 -2.17
N VAL A 77 1.28 4.28 -1.03
CA VAL A 77 1.96 3.04 -0.65
C VAL A 77 1.11 2.28 0.36
N ILE A 78 0.82 1.03 0.06
CA ILE A 78 0.02 0.13 0.90
C ILE A 78 0.95 -0.94 1.45
N CYS A 79 1.06 -1.03 2.77
CA CYS A 79 1.99 -1.92 3.45
C CYS A 79 1.23 -2.98 4.27
N PRO A 80 0.86 -4.11 3.66
CA PRO A 80 0.18 -5.18 4.39
C PRO A 80 1.15 -5.99 5.26
N ASN A 81 0.59 -6.71 6.23
CA ASN A 81 1.31 -7.67 7.06
C ASN A 81 1.10 -9.07 6.53
N GLY A 82 2.19 -9.75 6.19
CA GLY A 82 2.15 -11.13 5.69
C GLY A 82 2.78 -12.15 6.62
N GLU A 83 3.19 -11.73 7.81
CA GLU A 83 3.93 -12.57 8.76
C GLU A 83 5.12 -13.24 8.06
N ASN A 84 5.38 -14.51 8.30
CA ASN A 84 6.45 -15.26 7.64
C ASN A 84 5.88 -16.26 6.62
N SER A 85 4.89 -15.81 5.85
CA SER A 85 4.12 -16.66 4.94
C SER A 85 4.70 -16.81 3.54
N PHE A 86 5.74 -16.07 3.21
CA PHE A 86 6.23 -15.89 1.83
C PHE A 86 5.13 -15.41 0.87
N TRP A 87 4.07 -14.82 1.44
CA TRP A 87 2.93 -14.29 0.70
C TRP A 87 2.22 -15.36 -0.13
N LEU A 88 2.24 -16.60 0.34
CA LEU A 88 1.59 -17.73 -0.30
C LEU A 88 0.30 -18.09 0.43
N ASN A 89 -0.58 -18.80 -0.28
CA ASN A 89 -1.72 -19.44 0.36
C ASN A 89 -1.23 -20.66 1.13
N GLY A 90 -1.44 -20.63 2.44
CA GLY A 90 -1.10 -21.77 3.30
C GLY A 90 -2.16 -22.86 3.21
N ILE A 91 -1.85 -24.04 3.73
CA ILE A 91 -2.76 -25.18 3.75
C ILE A 91 -3.87 -24.98 4.78
N SER A 92 -3.54 -24.35 5.90
CA SER A 92 -4.47 -24.12 7.00
C SER A 92 -5.45 -22.99 6.69
N THR A 93 -6.65 -23.09 7.23
CA THR A 93 -7.65 -22.02 7.19
C THR A 93 -7.08 -20.74 7.80
N GLY A 94 -7.32 -19.62 7.16
CA GLY A 94 -6.85 -18.33 7.67
C GLY A 94 -5.40 -18.00 7.31
N HIS A 95 -4.80 -18.67 6.34
CA HIS A 95 -3.45 -18.44 5.88
C HIS A 95 -3.36 -18.16 4.38
N ALA A 96 -4.44 -17.66 3.79
CA ALA A 96 -4.50 -17.38 2.34
C ALA A 96 -3.92 -15.99 2.03
N TYR A 97 -2.64 -15.78 2.29
CA TYR A 97 -1.99 -14.47 2.13
C TYR A 97 -1.89 -14.03 0.67
N GLN A 98 -1.69 -14.96 -0.25
CA GLN A 98 -1.64 -14.63 -1.67
C GLN A 98 -2.98 -14.08 -2.15
N SER A 99 -4.06 -14.74 -1.80
CA SER A 99 -5.41 -14.28 -2.14
C SER A 99 -5.75 -12.98 -1.43
N PHE A 100 -5.29 -12.81 -0.20
CA PHE A 100 -5.49 -11.56 0.53
C PHE A 100 -4.86 -10.38 -0.21
N VAL A 101 -3.58 -10.47 -0.53
CA VAL A 101 -2.87 -9.35 -1.18
C VAL A 101 -3.33 -9.15 -2.62
N GLY A 102 -3.44 -10.24 -3.39
CA GLY A 102 -3.73 -10.16 -4.82
C GLY A 102 -5.17 -9.83 -5.17
N GLU A 103 -6.10 -10.13 -4.29
CA GLU A 103 -7.53 -9.97 -4.57
C GLU A 103 -8.22 -9.11 -3.52
N GLU A 104 -8.29 -9.57 -2.28
CA GLU A 104 -9.11 -8.94 -1.24
C GLU A 104 -8.62 -7.54 -0.88
N LEU A 105 -7.33 -7.38 -0.62
CA LEU A 105 -6.75 -6.09 -0.24
C LEU A 105 -6.86 -5.07 -1.38
N VAL A 106 -6.60 -5.50 -2.61
CA VAL A 106 -6.71 -4.63 -3.80
C VAL A 106 -8.14 -4.15 -3.96
N GLU A 107 -9.13 -5.03 -3.84
CA GLU A 107 -10.53 -4.65 -3.93
C GLU A 107 -10.95 -3.70 -2.80
N PHE A 108 -10.50 -3.99 -1.58
CA PHE A 108 -10.80 -3.12 -0.44
C PHE A 108 -10.25 -1.70 -0.65
N VAL A 109 -9.00 -1.59 -1.07
CA VAL A 109 -8.35 -0.30 -1.32
C VAL A 109 -9.03 0.44 -2.47
N ARG A 110 -9.39 -0.29 -3.51
CA ARG A 110 -10.08 0.28 -4.68
C ARG A 110 -11.45 0.84 -4.32
N ASN A 111 -12.23 0.07 -3.59
CA ASN A 111 -13.61 0.44 -3.27
C ASN A 111 -13.70 1.46 -2.15
N THR A 112 -12.80 1.41 -1.18
CA THR A 112 -12.83 2.28 0.00
C THR A 112 -12.12 3.61 -0.24
N PHE A 113 -10.95 3.58 -0.86
CA PHE A 113 -10.12 4.76 -1.02
C PHE A 113 -10.05 5.28 -2.46
N GLY A 114 -10.60 4.58 -3.41
CA GLY A 114 -10.54 4.98 -4.82
C GLY A 114 -9.14 4.90 -5.42
N LEU A 115 -8.27 4.05 -4.86
CA LEU A 115 -6.92 3.82 -5.35
C LEU A 115 -6.87 2.53 -6.16
N ALA A 116 -5.74 2.27 -6.85
CA ALA A 116 -5.52 1.05 -7.63
C ALA A 116 -6.65 0.77 -8.64
N LYS A 117 -7.21 1.81 -9.23
CA LYS A 117 -8.32 1.67 -10.18
C LYS A 117 -7.89 1.15 -11.53
N GLU A 118 -6.68 1.47 -11.94
CA GLU A 118 -6.16 1.13 -13.26
C GLU A 118 -4.92 0.25 -13.11
N ARG A 119 -4.85 -0.79 -13.92
CA ARG A 119 -3.73 -1.73 -13.89
C ARG A 119 -2.38 -1.03 -14.16
N GLU A 120 -2.34 -0.11 -15.11
CA GLU A 120 -1.12 0.60 -15.48
C GLU A 120 -0.61 1.56 -14.40
N ASN A 121 -1.43 1.84 -13.40
CA ASN A 121 -1.06 2.69 -12.26
C ASN A 121 -1.01 1.92 -10.95
N THR A 122 -0.98 0.59 -11.02
CA THR A 122 -0.94 -0.29 -9.84
C THR A 122 0.34 -1.12 -9.91
N TYR A 123 1.13 -1.07 -8.85
CA TYR A 123 2.46 -1.69 -8.78
C TYR A 123 2.59 -2.54 -7.54
N ILE A 124 3.46 -3.52 -7.59
CA ILE A 124 3.82 -4.33 -6.44
C ILE A 124 5.33 -4.41 -6.34
N MET A 125 5.87 -4.31 -5.12
CA MET A 125 7.30 -4.37 -4.86
C MET A 125 7.52 -5.11 -3.54
N GLY A 126 8.66 -5.77 -3.42
CA GLY A 126 8.98 -6.47 -2.19
C GLY A 126 10.47 -6.65 -2.00
N LEU A 127 10.86 -6.88 -0.73
CA LEU A 127 12.23 -7.16 -0.32
C LEU A 127 12.32 -8.59 0.17
N SER A 128 13.26 -9.38 -0.35
CA SER A 128 13.49 -10.77 0.07
C SER A 128 12.21 -11.63 -0.05
N MET A 129 11.62 -12.05 1.06
CA MET A 129 10.33 -12.75 1.07
C MET A 129 9.27 -11.97 0.32
N GLY A 130 9.25 -10.63 0.47
CA GLY A 130 8.35 -9.75 -0.26
C GLY A 130 8.63 -9.75 -1.75
N GLY A 131 9.91 -9.83 -2.17
CA GLY A 131 10.28 -9.96 -3.57
C GLY A 131 9.73 -11.25 -4.18
N PHE A 132 9.81 -12.35 -3.46
CA PHE A 132 9.20 -13.62 -3.86
C PHE A 132 7.68 -13.46 -4.03
N GLY A 133 7.03 -12.85 -3.03
CA GLY A 133 5.60 -12.63 -3.07
C GLY A 133 5.15 -11.73 -4.22
N SER A 134 5.95 -10.72 -4.56
CA SER A 134 5.59 -9.79 -5.63
C SER A 134 5.65 -10.44 -7.03
N LEU A 135 6.41 -11.52 -7.18
CA LEU A 135 6.51 -12.27 -8.43
C LEU A 135 5.53 -13.44 -8.52
N HIS A 136 4.94 -13.81 -7.41
CA HIS A 136 4.08 -14.98 -7.32
C HIS A 136 2.62 -14.60 -7.43
#